data_700cfc97f64df35d56e814b3b5af0034
#
_entry.id   700cfc97f64df35d56e814b3b5af0034
#
_cell.length_a   1.000
_cell.length_b   1.000
_cell.length_c   1.000
_cell.angle_alpha   90.00
_cell.angle_beta   90.00
_cell.angle_gamma   90.00
#
_symmetry.space_group_name_H-M   'P 1'
#
loop_
_entity.id
_entity.type
_entity.pdbx_description
1 polymer ?
#
loop_
_entity_poly.entity_id
_entity_poly.type
_entity_poly.pdbx_seq_one_letter_code
_entity_poly.pdbx_strand_id
1 'polypeptide(L)'
;MLVQTLAQEISQLEANLCSAFADPTRILILYALNEQPRNVTELTIDLGATQPTISRHLKILRDHELVNTARQGVSITYSLADPRLIQALDLLRAVLHDNLTSKANLVIDIKS
;
A
#
# COMPACT_ATOMS: atom_id res chain seq x y z
N MET A 1 -19.01 -0.30 -25.95
CA MET A 1 -19.47 -1.20 -24.86
C MET A 1 -18.33 -1.70 -23.98
N LEU A 2 -17.30 -2.32 -24.57
CA LEU A 2 -16.15 -2.80 -23.78
C LEU A 2 -15.42 -1.64 -23.07
N VAL A 3 -15.21 -0.53 -23.75
CA VAL A 3 -14.53 0.65 -23.19
C VAL A 3 -15.34 1.26 -22.04
N GLN A 4 -16.68 1.29 -22.16
CA GLN A 4 -17.54 1.81 -21.09
C GLN A 4 -17.49 0.93 -19.85
N THR A 5 -17.49 -0.40 -20.01
CA THR A 5 -17.36 -1.35 -18.91
C THR A 5 -15.98 -1.19 -18.25
N LEU A 6 -14.94 -1.06 -19.04
CA LEU A 6 -13.58 -0.82 -18.52
C LEU A 6 -13.50 0.52 -17.80
N ALA A 7 -14.14 1.57 -18.33
CA ALA A 7 -14.13 2.89 -17.68
C ALA A 7 -14.77 2.83 -16.29
N GLN A 8 -15.86 2.11 -16.13
CA GLN A 8 -16.50 1.93 -14.82
C GLN A 8 -15.61 1.16 -13.86
N GLU A 9 -15.00 0.09 -14.33
CA GLU A 9 -14.07 -0.73 -13.54
C GLU A 9 -12.85 0.10 -13.11
N ILE A 10 -12.27 0.88 -14.01
CA ILE A 10 -11.13 1.75 -13.70
C ILE A 10 -11.51 2.81 -12.66
N SER A 11 -12.71 3.40 -12.78
CA SER A 11 -13.18 4.36 -11.78
C SER A 11 -13.30 3.74 -10.40
N GLN A 12 -13.78 2.51 -10.30
CA GLN A 12 -13.85 1.77 -9.05
C GLN A 12 -12.46 1.39 -8.53
N LEU A 13 -11.57 0.98 -9.42
CA LEU A 13 -10.18 0.68 -9.07
C LEU A 13 -9.50 1.91 -8.47
N GLU A 14 -9.61 3.07 -9.09
CA GLU A 14 -9.05 4.30 -8.59
C GLU A 14 -9.63 4.67 -7.23
N ALA A 15 -10.96 4.67 -7.10
CA ALA A 15 -11.63 5.08 -5.87
C ALA A 15 -11.34 4.15 -4.70
N ASN A 16 -11.23 2.84 -4.94
CA ASN A 16 -11.12 1.86 -3.86
C ASN A 16 -9.68 1.44 -3.56
N LEU A 17 -8.83 1.33 -4.57
CA LEU A 17 -7.46 0.86 -4.37
C LEU A 17 -6.42 1.95 -4.53
N CYS A 18 -6.41 2.65 -5.66
CA CYS A 18 -5.38 3.64 -5.94
C CYS A 18 -5.40 4.80 -4.95
N SER A 19 -6.59 5.25 -4.53
CA SER A 19 -6.70 6.31 -3.53
C SER A 19 -6.10 5.93 -2.19
N ALA A 20 -6.22 4.66 -1.79
CA ALA A 20 -5.61 4.15 -0.56
C ALA A 20 -4.08 4.09 -0.68
N PHE A 21 -3.54 3.91 -1.88
CA PHE A 21 -2.10 3.88 -2.13
C PHE A 21 -1.48 5.28 -2.29
N ALA A 22 -2.25 6.34 -2.19
CA ALA A 22 -1.77 7.71 -2.40
C ALA A 22 -1.01 8.28 -1.20
N ASP A 23 -0.74 7.47 -0.18
CA ASP A 23 0.02 7.88 1.00
C ASP A 23 1.11 6.85 1.31
N PRO A 24 2.39 7.29 1.47
CA PRO A 24 3.49 6.36 1.73
C PRO A 24 3.32 5.54 3.01
N THR A 25 2.75 6.14 4.06
CA THR A 25 2.55 5.44 5.33
C THR A 25 1.60 4.25 5.17
N ARG A 26 0.53 4.42 4.38
CA ARG A 26 -0.40 3.32 4.12
C ARG A 26 0.27 2.18 3.35
N ILE A 27 1.11 2.50 2.37
CA ILE A 27 1.87 1.47 1.64
C ILE A 27 2.82 0.73 2.59
N LEU A 28 3.52 1.45 3.46
CA LEU A 28 4.41 0.84 4.45
C LEU A 28 3.65 -0.06 5.42
N ILE A 29 2.46 0.32 5.83
CA ILE A 29 1.61 -0.53 6.67
C ILE A 29 1.30 -1.85 5.96
N LEU A 30 0.92 -1.79 4.68
CA LEU A 30 0.62 -2.99 3.90
C LEU A 30 1.83 -3.92 3.81
N TYR A 31 3.03 -3.38 3.60
CA TYR A 31 4.26 -4.18 3.59
C TYR A 31 4.55 -4.79 4.95
N ALA A 32 4.35 -4.04 6.04
CA ALA A 32 4.54 -4.58 7.39
C ALA A 32 3.57 -5.74 7.67
N LEU A 33 2.31 -5.59 7.27
CA LEU A 33 1.30 -6.62 7.44
C LEU A 33 1.54 -7.83 6.53
N ASN A 34 2.22 -7.65 5.41
CA ASN A 34 2.61 -8.76 4.55
C ASN A 34 3.61 -9.71 5.24
N GLU A 35 4.43 -9.19 6.14
CA GLU A 35 5.36 -10.02 6.91
C GLU A 35 4.63 -10.85 7.95
N GLN A 36 3.73 -10.23 8.71
CA GLN A 36 2.88 -10.90 9.71
C GLN A 36 1.78 -9.95 10.18
N PRO A 37 0.68 -10.47 10.73
CA PRO A 37 -0.34 -9.65 11.37
C PRO A 37 0.24 -8.84 12.53
N ARG A 38 -0.28 -7.63 12.74
CA ARG A 38 0.23 -6.70 13.75
C ARG A 38 -0.90 -5.88 14.37
N ASN A 39 -0.73 -5.46 15.62
CA ASN A 39 -1.61 -4.50 16.26
C ASN A 39 -1.08 -3.07 16.05
N VAL A 40 -1.84 -2.07 16.51
CA VAL A 40 -1.48 -0.65 16.35
C VAL A 40 -0.15 -0.34 17.03
N THR A 41 0.08 -0.84 18.23
CA THR A 41 1.32 -0.60 18.98
C THR A 41 2.54 -1.10 18.20
N GLU A 42 2.45 -2.31 17.67
CA GLU A 42 3.54 -2.91 16.88
C GLU A 42 3.81 -2.09 15.61
N LEU A 43 2.77 -1.65 14.90
CA LEU A 43 2.92 -0.83 13.70
C LEU A 43 3.51 0.55 14.03
N THR A 44 3.13 1.14 15.16
CA THR A 44 3.69 2.40 15.65
C THR A 44 5.21 2.27 15.84
N ILE A 45 5.65 1.20 16.47
CA ILE A 45 7.07 0.92 16.67
C ILE A 45 7.78 0.67 15.35
N ASP A 46 7.20 -0.18 14.49
CA ASP A 46 7.81 -0.59 13.21
C ASP A 46 8.00 0.60 12.27
N LEU A 47 7.02 1.49 12.21
CA LEU A 47 7.03 2.61 11.27
C LEU A 47 7.58 3.92 11.87
N GLY A 48 7.78 3.96 13.18
CA GLY A 48 8.24 5.18 13.84
C GLY A 48 7.23 6.33 13.75
N ALA A 49 5.94 6.00 13.72
CA ALA A 49 4.86 6.98 13.62
C ALA A 49 4.05 7.00 14.93
N THR A 50 3.24 8.04 15.12
CA THR A 50 2.39 8.14 16.31
C THR A 50 1.17 7.23 16.19
N GLN A 51 0.61 6.83 17.34
CA GLN A 51 -0.57 5.98 17.37
C GLN A 51 -1.77 6.61 16.64
N PRO A 52 -2.11 7.90 16.82
CA PRO A 52 -3.22 8.50 16.07
C PRO A 52 -3.02 8.47 14.56
N THR A 53 -1.79 8.67 14.10
CA THR A 53 -1.45 8.59 12.66
C THR A 53 -1.70 7.19 12.13
N ILE A 54 -1.17 6.17 12.80
CA ILE A 54 -1.36 4.76 12.39
C ILE A 54 -2.84 4.39 12.42
N SER A 55 -3.55 4.75 13.49
CA SER A 55 -4.98 4.43 13.61
C SER A 55 -5.81 5.05 12.49
N ARG A 56 -5.50 6.30 12.11
CA ARG A 56 -6.19 6.98 11.01
C ARG A 56 -5.97 6.26 9.68
N HIS A 57 -4.73 5.88 9.38
CA HIS A 57 -4.41 5.17 8.16
C HIS A 57 -5.00 3.76 8.12
N LEU A 58 -5.01 3.07 9.24
CA LEU A 58 -5.64 1.75 9.35
C LEU A 58 -7.15 1.83 9.10
N LYS A 59 -7.80 2.88 9.59
CA LYS A 59 -9.23 3.09 9.32
C LYS A 59 -9.50 3.24 7.83
N ILE A 60 -8.68 4.01 7.12
CA ILE A 60 -8.81 4.19 5.68
C ILE A 60 -8.60 2.86 4.96
N LEU A 61 -7.55 2.11 5.30
CA LEU A 61 -7.28 0.81 4.71
C LEU A 61 -8.41 -0.19 4.97
N ARG A 62 -8.98 -0.17 6.16
CA ARG A 62 -10.10 -1.03 6.52
C ARG A 62 -11.37 -0.65 5.75
N ASP A 63 -11.66 0.64 5.64
CA ASP A 63 -12.81 1.15 4.89
C ASP A 63 -12.74 0.76 3.41
N HIS A 64 -11.54 0.64 2.86
CA HIS A 64 -11.30 0.19 1.49
C HIS A 64 -11.11 -1.33 1.37
N GLU A 65 -11.30 -2.07 2.46
CA GLU A 65 -11.20 -3.54 2.49
C GLU A 65 -9.83 -4.09 2.11
N LEU A 66 -8.77 -3.32 2.40
CA LEU A 66 -7.39 -3.74 2.12
C LEU A 66 -6.74 -4.47 3.30
N VAL A 67 -7.34 -4.36 4.48
CA VAL A 67 -6.90 -5.06 5.68
C VAL A 67 -8.09 -5.72 6.36
N ASN A 68 -7.83 -6.84 7.04
CA ASN A 68 -8.79 -7.52 7.90
C ASN A 68 -8.44 -7.25 9.35
N THR A 69 -9.41 -7.38 10.23
CA THR A 69 -9.24 -7.20 11.67
C THR A 69 -9.69 -8.44 12.41
N ALA A 70 -8.99 -8.74 13.51
CA ALA A 70 -9.38 -9.78 14.44
C ALA A 70 -9.17 -9.28 15.86
N ARG A 71 -10.19 -9.42 16.70
CA ARG A 71 -10.09 -9.01 18.10
C ARG A 71 -9.46 -10.15 18.91
N GLN A 72 -8.43 -9.81 19.67
CA GLN A 72 -7.77 -10.74 20.62
C GLN A 72 -7.75 -10.05 21.98
N GLY A 73 -8.73 -10.39 22.84
CA GLY A 73 -8.91 -9.69 24.11
C GLY A 73 -9.25 -8.23 23.90
N VAL A 74 -8.45 -7.32 24.46
CA VAL A 74 -8.61 -5.87 24.28
C VAL A 74 -7.89 -5.34 23.05
N SER A 75 -7.11 -6.18 22.39
CA SER A 75 -6.28 -5.81 21.25
C SER A 75 -6.96 -6.16 19.94
N ILE A 76 -6.77 -5.31 18.93
CA ILE A 76 -7.20 -5.59 17.56
C ILE A 76 -5.96 -5.87 16.73
N THR A 77 -5.92 -7.04 16.08
CA THR A 77 -4.85 -7.44 15.17
C THR A 77 -5.31 -7.19 13.74
N TYR A 78 -4.45 -6.54 12.98
CA TYR A 78 -4.67 -6.25 11.56
C TYR A 78 -3.87 -7.22 10.70
N SER A 79 -4.42 -7.60 9.58
CA SER A 79 -3.75 -8.47 8.61
C SER A 79 -4.04 -8.00 7.19
N LEU A 80 -3.15 -8.36 6.26
CA LEU A 80 -3.32 -8.03 4.86
C LEU A 80 -4.51 -8.82 4.31
N ALA A 81 -5.43 -8.14 3.61
CA ALA A 81 -6.63 -8.79 3.08
C ALA A 81 -6.32 -9.70 1.90
N ASP A 82 -5.36 -9.30 1.04
CA ASP A 82 -5.04 -10.04 -0.18
C ASP A 82 -3.57 -9.85 -0.53
N PRO A 83 -2.78 -10.93 -0.59
CA PRO A 83 -1.35 -10.82 -0.92
C PRO A 83 -1.08 -10.26 -2.31
N ARG A 84 -2.06 -10.29 -3.23
CA ARG A 84 -1.90 -9.70 -4.55
C ARG A 84 -1.70 -8.19 -4.49
N LEU A 85 -2.12 -7.52 -3.41
CA LEU A 85 -1.85 -6.10 -3.19
C LEU A 85 -0.34 -5.83 -3.17
N ILE A 86 0.41 -6.68 -2.50
CA ILE A 86 1.87 -6.57 -2.43
C ILE A 86 2.50 -6.90 -3.78
N GLN A 87 2.01 -7.93 -4.46
CA GLN A 87 2.50 -8.28 -5.80
C GLN A 87 2.35 -7.10 -6.77
N ALA A 88 1.19 -6.42 -6.74
CA ALA A 88 0.94 -5.24 -7.57
C ALA A 88 1.88 -4.09 -7.21
N LEU A 89 2.06 -3.81 -5.91
CA LEU A 89 2.97 -2.77 -5.44
C LEU A 89 4.42 -3.09 -5.80
N ASP A 90 4.83 -4.34 -5.71
CA ASP A 90 6.17 -4.76 -6.10
C ASP A 90 6.41 -4.52 -7.60
N LEU A 91 5.43 -4.77 -8.45
CA LEU A 91 5.53 -4.49 -9.87
C LEU A 91 5.65 -2.98 -10.13
N LEU A 92 4.88 -2.16 -9.42
CA LEU A 92 4.99 -0.70 -9.53
C LEU A 92 6.36 -0.21 -9.07
N ARG A 93 6.89 -0.79 -7.99
CA ARG A 93 8.24 -0.48 -7.50
C ARG A 93 9.31 -0.87 -8.51
N ALA A 94 9.13 -2.00 -9.20
CA ALA A 94 10.05 -2.43 -10.25
C ALA A 94 10.05 -1.42 -11.42
N VAL A 95 8.87 -0.95 -11.84
CA VAL A 95 8.75 0.08 -12.87
C VAL A 95 9.47 1.35 -12.44
N LEU A 96 9.26 1.81 -11.20
CA LEU A 96 9.92 2.99 -10.66
C LEU A 96 11.44 2.82 -10.65
N HIS A 97 11.92 1.67 -10.18
CA HIS A 97 13.35 1.35 -10.11
C HIS A 97 13.99 1.36 -11.51
N ASP A 98 13.34 0.73 -12.48
CA ASP A 98 13.83 0.69 -13.86
C ASP A 98 13.88 2.08 -14.48
N ASN A 99 12.87 2.91 -14.23
CA ASN A 99 12.83 4.29 -14.71
C ASN A 99 13.97 5.12 -14.13
N LEU A 100 14.24 4.98 -12.83
CA LEU A 100 15.34 5.68 -12.17
C LEU A 100 16.69 5.21 -12.69
N THR A 101 16.87 3.92 -12.92
CA THR A 101 18.08 3.34 -13.50
C THR A 101 18.30 3.84 -14.92
N SER A 102 17.26 3.87 -15.75
CA SER A 102 17.33 4.38 -17.12
C SER A 102 17.73 5.84 -17.17
N LYS A 103 17.19 6.67 -16.28
CA LYS A 103 17.54 8.09 -16.18
C LYS A 103 19.00 8.27 -15.77
N ALA A 104 19.48 7.47 -14.80
CA ALA A 104 20.87 7.53 -14.36
C ALA A 104 21.82 7.12 -15.50
N ASN A 105 21.50 6.07 -16.25
CA ASN A 105 22.29 5.62 -17.40
C ASN A 105 22.31 6.66 -18.50
N LEU A 106 21.19 7.32 -18.78
CA LEU A 106 21.11 8.39 -19.77
C LEU A 106 22.00 9.56 -19.39
N VAL A 107 22.02 9.96 -18.12
CA VAL A 107 22.86 11.04 -17.63
C VAL A 107 24.34 10.69 -17.78
N ILE A 108 24.73 9.45 -17.48
CA ILE A 108 26.10 8.97 -17.65
C ILE A 108 26.52 9.02 -19.12
N ASP A 109 25.66 8.58 -20.03
CA ASP A 109 25.93 8.59 -21.47
C ASP A 109 26.13 10.02 -22.00
N ILE A 110 25.36 10.96 -21.53
CA ILE A 110 25.47 12.39 -21.91
C ILE A 110 26.81 12.97 -21.42
N LYS A 111 27.28 12.57 -20.24
CA LYS A 111 28.52 13.08 -19.65
C LYS A 111 29.79 12.45 -20.25
N SER A 112 29.65 11.30 -20.83
CA SER A 112 30.76 10.60 -21.44
C SER A 112 30.91 10.99 -22.91
#